data_2a6ae64d6aa2e8fa9cfd6c11f052ac61
#
_entry.id   2a6ae64d6aa2e8fa9cfd6c11f052ac61
#
_cell.length_a   1.000
_cell.length_b   1.000
_cell.length_c   1.000
_cell.angle_alpha   90.00
_cell.angle_beta   90.00
_cell.angle_gamma   90.00
#
_symmetry.space_group_name_H-M   'P 1'
#
loop_
_entity.id
_entity.type
_entity.pdbx_description
1 polymer ?
#
loop_
_entity_poly.entity_id
_entity_poly.type
_entity_poly.pdbx_seq_one_letter_code
_entity_poly.pdbx_strand_id
1 'polypeptide(L)'
;MKKLIFVLLITAVNLAHAWDQRAPLPPQACAVHSPWGWAQTARPAVPICREAYFVAYDAPVKIPVYVAYTLLPPNALGCFPRTNAFVADQSLGGTGARPDDYAGTGYDKGHAVPDGDLSWSQQVEYESFLMSNMYPQHGSLNRGIWKLLETSVRGWAVQRNQAYTIYVGAIYGAGDPTIGNGVIVPRGYYKIVVNQQTNETAGWLFPHTKPYVNLGNDLTKFRAPIAQIQEYAGVRYALPAGARELAPGTEWKVDFGALTQAKKNKCGRNAE
;
A
#
# COMPACT_ATOMS: atom_id res chain seq x y z
N MET A 1 67.09 18.25 -15.02
CA MET A 1 66.22 17.84 -13.92
C MET A 1 64.78 17.85 -14.41
N LYS A 2 64.23 16.68 -14.77
CA LYS A 2 62.82 16.53 -15.24
C LYS A 2 61.93 16.30 -14.02
N LYS A 3 61.00 17.25 -13.77
CA LYS A 3 59.97 17.12 -12.75
C LYS A 3 58.90 16.16 -13.25
N LEU A 4 58.75 15.01 -12.62
CA LEU A 4 57.58 14.11 -12.79
C LEU A 4 56.42 14.71 -12.00
N ILE A 5 55.35 15.08 -12.73
CA ILE A 5 54.05 15.45 -12.12
C ILE A 5 53.24 14.17 -12.01
N PHE A 6 53.03 13.71 -10.79
CA PHE A 6 52.08 12.62 -10.50
C PHE A 6 50.67 13.23 -10.49
N VAL A 7 49.86 12.89 -11.50
CA VAL A 7 48.44 13.19 -11.51
C VAL A 7 47.72 12.07 -10.76
N LEU A 8 47.29 12.36 -9.54
CA LEU A 8 46.43 11.45 -8.77
C LEU A 8 45.02 11.49 -9.41
N LEU A 9 44.67 10.47 -10.17
CA LEU A 9 43.29 10.24 -10.59
C LEU A 9 42.49 9.75 -9.36
N ILE A 10 41.74 10.67 -8.75
CA ILE A 10 40.72 10.32 -7.76
C ILE A 10 39.53 9.81 -8.56
N THR A 11 39.40 8.50 -8.68
CA THR A 11 38.15 7.86 -9.13
C THR A 11 37.12 8.05 -8.04
N ALA A 12 36.19 8.98 -8.23
CA ALA A 12 34.98 9.06 -7.41
C ALA A 12 34.20 7.77 -7.60
N VAL A 13 34.35 6.85 -6.66
CA VAL A 13 33.43 5.69 -6.57
C VAL A 13 32.09 6.28 -6.17
N ASN A 14 31.19 6.42 -7.14
CA ASN A 14 29.76 6.62 -6.87
C ASN A 14 29.29 5.35 -6.15
N LEU A 15 29.32 5.37 -4.83
CA LEU A 15 28.54 4.44 -4.02
C LEU A 15 27.07 4.80 -4.25
N ALA A 16 26.50 4.28 -5.35
CA ALA A 16 25.08 4.11 -5.42
C ALA A 16 24.73 3.29 -4.17
N HIS A 17 24.06 3.91 -3.21
CA HIS A 17 23.51 3.21 -2.08
C HIS A 17 22.44 2.27 -2.64
N ALA A 18 22.84 1.07 -3.01
CA ALA A 18 21.90 -0.02 -3.22
C ALA A 18 21.21 -0.21 -1.88
N TRP A 19 19.93 0.17 -1.80
CA TRP A 19 19.12 -0.06 -0.62
C TRP A 19 19.12 -1.55 -0.35
N ASP A 20 19.66 -1.92 0.79
CA ASP A 20 19.71 -3.33 1.18
C ASP A 20 18.31 -3.72 1.66
N GLN A 21 17.71 -4.73 1.01
CA GLN A 21 16.41 -5.23 1.45
C GLN A 21 16.58 -5.90 2.80
N ARG A 22 16.00 -5.31 3.83
CA ARG A 22 16.01 -5.93 5.16
C ARG A 22 15.22 -7.24 5.12
N ALA A 23 15.70 -8.23 5.85
CA ALA A 23 14.93 -9.44 6.11
C ALA A 23 13.58 -9.07 6.76
N PRO A 24 12.48 -9.81 6.48
CA PRO A 24 11.23 -9.62 7.19
C PRO A 24 11.43 -9.75 8.71
N LEU A 25 10.69 -8.95 9.46
CA LEU A 25 10.61 -9.08 10.90
C LEU A 25 9.82 -10.34 11.28
N PRO A 26 9.98 -10.87 12.49
CA PRO A 26 9.09 -11.92 12.99
C PRO A 26 7.62 -11.46 12.91
N PRO A 27 6.67 -12.34 12.53
CA PRO A 27 5.25 -11.93 12.35
C PRO A 27 4.66 -11.20 13.56
N GLN A 28 5.10 -11.54 14.77
CA GLN A 28 4.66 -10.91 16.02
C GLN A 28 4.99 -9.41 16.09
N ALA A 29 6.06 -8.97 15.43
CA ALA A 29 6.42 -7.55 15.35
C ALA A 29 5.37 -6.73 14.60
N CYS A 30 4.62 -7.36 13.70
CA CYS A 30 3.53 -6.72 12.95
C CYS A 30 2.17 -6.73 13.67
N ALA A 31 2.07 -7.20 14.91
CA ALA A 31 0.82 -7.18 15.67
C ALA A 31 0.24 -5.77 15.80
N VAL A 32 1.07 -4.73 15.79
CA VAL A 32 0.66 -3.32 15.76
C VAL A 32 -0.19 -2.97 14.53
N HIS A 33 -0.03 -3.68 13.43
CA HIS A 33 -0.80 -3.49 12.19
C HIS A 33 -2.09 -4.30 12.14
N SER A 34 -2.29 -5.21 13.10
CA SER A 34 -3.50 -6.00 13.28
C SER A 34 -3.85 -6.12 14.77
N PRO A 35 -4.16 -4.99 15.42
CA PRO A 35 -4.22 -4.89 16.88
C PRO A 35 -5.35 -5.72 17.51
N TRP A 36 -6.31 -6.16 16.72
CA TRP A 36 -7.42 -7.00 17.18
C TRP A 36 -7.24 -8.49 16.84
N GLY A 37 -6.09 -8.86 16.28
CA GLY A 37 -5.75 -10.22 15.87
C GLY A 37 -5.59 -10.34 14.34
N TRP A 38 -4.98 -11.45 13.93
CA TRP A 38 -4.70 -11.72 12.51
C TRP A 38 -5.99 -12.06 11.77
N ALA A 39 -6.08 -11.60 10.51
CA ALA A 39 -7.15 -12.03 9.64
C ALA A 39 -7.01 -13.53 9.30
N GLN A 40 -8.15 -14.19 9.20
CA GLN A 40 -8.25 -15.57 8.72
C GLN A 40 -8.49 -15.56 7.20
N THR A 41 -7.72 -16.32 6.45
CA THR A 41 -7.88 -16.45 5.01
C THR A 41 -8.12 -17.90 4.62
N ALA A 42 -9.00 -18.10 3.63
CA ALA A 42 -9.22 -19.40 3.01
C ALA A 42 -8.05 -19.83 2.09
N ARG A 43 -7.13 -18.91 1.78
CA ARG A 43 -5.98 -19.14 0.90
C ARG A 43 -4.73 -19.33 1.73
N PRO A 44 -3.86 -20.30 1.37
CA PRO A 44 -2.50 -20.33 1.90
C PRO A 44 -1.79 -19.00 1.59
N ALA A 45 -1.12 -18.43 2.59
CA ALA A 45 -0.42 -17.17 2.42
C ALA A 45 0.93 -17.20 3.15
N VAL A 46 1.95 -16.65 2.50
CA VAL A 46 3.26 -16.42 3.10
C VAL A 46 3.20 -15.13 3.91
N PRO A 47 3.43 -15.16 5.23
CA PRO A 47 3.45 -13.95 6.05
C PRO A 47 4.75 -13.19 5.85
N ILE A 48 4.65 -11.89 5.53
CA ILE A 48 5.79 -10.98 5.40
C ILE A 48 5.54 -9.80 6.32
N CYS A 49 6.36 -9.65 7.35
CA CYS A 49 6.28 -8.54 8.29
C CYS A 49 7.35 -7.50 7.95
N ARG A 50 6.93 -6.26 7.68
CA ARG A 50 7.80 -5.10 7.52
C ARG A 50 7.58 -4.14 8.69
N GLU A 51 8.46 -3.14 8.83
CA GLU A 51 8.35 -2.18 9.93
C GLU A 51 6.99 -1.45 9.92
N ALA A 52 6.47 -1.11 8.74
CA ALA A 52 5.28 -0.28 8.59
C ALA A 52 4.03 -1.03 8.14
N TYR A 53 4.12 -2.31 7.78
CA TYR A 53 2.98 -3.09 7.30
C TYR A 53 3.23 -4.60 7.37
N PHE A 54 2.14 -5.34 7.31
CA PHE A 54 2.11 -6.80 7.18
C PHE A 54 1.49 -7.20 5.85
N VAL A 55 2.05 -8.20 5.19
CA VAL A 55 1.50 -8.82 3.97
C VAL A 55 1.22 -10.29 4.22
N ALA A 56 0.02 -10.73 3.85
CA ALA A 56 -0.29 -12.13 3.61
C ALA A 56 -0.18 -12.37 2.10
N TYR A 57 0.89 -12.98 1.62
CA TYR A 57 1.21 -13.07 0.20
C TYR A 57 0.79 -14.41 -0.41
N ASP A 58 0.02 -14.38 -1.50
CA ASP A 58 -0.36 -15.56 -2.28
C ASP A 58 0.72 -15.84 -3.35
N ALA A 59 1.72 -16.64 -3.00
CA ALA A 59 2.87 -16.92 -3.85
C ALA A 59 2.53 -17.59 -5.20
N PRO A 60 1.58 -18.53 -5.30
CA PRO A 60 1.13 -19.11 -6.56
C PRO A 60 0.64 -18.09 -7.60
N VAL A 61 -0.04 -17.03 -7.17
CA VAL A 61 -0.61 -16.01 -8.06
C VAL A 61 0.08 -14.65 -7.94
N LYS A 62 1.11 -14.56 -7.10
CA LYS A 62 2.09 -13.47 -7.00
C LYS A 62 1.51 -12.10 -6.66
N ILE A 63 0.51 -12.06 -5.80
CA ILE A 63 -0.05 -10.83 -5.22
C ILE A 63 -0.35 -11.01 -3.73
N PRO A 64 -0.52 -9.92 -2.96
CA PRO A 64 -1.06 -10.03 -1.61
C PRO A 64 -2.49 -10.60 -1.61
N VAL A 65 -2.79 -11.53 -0.69
CA VAL A 65 -4.17 -11.84 -0.28
C VAL A 65 -4.77 -10.61 0.39
N TYR A 66 -4.03 -10.07 1.35
CA TYR A 66 -4.30 -8.80 1.99
C TYR A 66 -3.02 -8.19 2.55
N VAL A 67 -3.08 -6.90 2.77
CA VAL A 67 -2.07 -6.12 3.51
C VAL A 67 -2.77 -5.42 4.67
N ALA A 68 -2.10 -5.36 5.82
CA ALA A 68 -2.57 -4.63 6.99
C ALA A 68 -1.51 -3.62 7.43
N TYR A 69 -1.93 -2.39 7.76
CA TYR A 69 -1.04 -1.39 8.30
C TYR A 69 -1.77 -0.41 9.22
N THR A 70 -1.02 0.20 10.13
CA THR A 70 -1.51 1.27 10.99
C THR A 70 -0.91 2.59 10.55
N LEU A 71 -1.78 3.54 10.20
CA LEU A 71 -1.41 4.91 9.88
C LEU A 71 -1.56 5.80 11.11
N LEU A 72 -0.43 6.27 11.63
CA LEU A 72 -0.39 7.24 12.71
C LEU A 72 -0.38 8.67 12.15
N PRO A 73 -0.98 9.68 12.84
CA PRO A 73 -0.98 11.06 12.38
C PRO A 73 0.40 11.62 12.00
N PRO A 74 1.47 11.42 12.78
CA PRO A 74 2.80 11.89 12.40
C PRO A 74 3.34 11.28 11.11
N ASN A 75 2.99 10.00 10.83
CA ASN A 75 3.46 9.25 9.68
C ASN A 75 2.76 9.67 8.38
N ALA A 76 1.48 10.08 8.49
CA ALA A 76 0.68 10.54 7.36
C ALA A 76 1.21 11.81 6.67
N LEU A 77 2.16 12.51 7.28
CA LEU A 77 2.86 13.68 6.72
C LEU A 77 4.36 13.41 6.56
N GLY A 78 4.75 12.26 6.08
CA GLY A 78 6.15 11.95 5.80
C GLY A 78 6.76 12.86 4.73
N CYS A 79 8.09 13.08 4.78
CA CYS A 79 8.77 14.04 3.92
C CYS A 79 9.84 13.41 3.02
N PHE A 80 10.04 12.11 3.08
CA PHE A 80 10.97 11.45 2.18
C PHE A 80 10.39 11.41 0.76
N PRO A 81 11.18 11.78 -0.25
CA PRO A 81 10.71 11.81 -1.63
C PRO A 81 10.45 10.39 -2.15
N ARG A 82 9.51 10.29 -3.08
CA ARG A 82 9.18 9.05 -3.77
C ARG A 82 10.36 8.56 -4.60
N THR A 83 10.83 7.32 -4.35
CA THR A 83 12.00 6.77 -5.06
C THR A 83 11.65 6.08 -6.38
N ASN A 84 10.42 5.57 -6.55
CA ASN A 84 10.02 4.70 -7.65
C ASN A 84 10.92 3.44 -7.81
N ALA A 85 11.54 3.01 -6.73
CA ALA A 85 12.52 1.92 -6.70
C ALA A 85 11.85 0.53 -6.67
N PHE A 86 10.96 0.25 -7.61
CA PHE A 86 10.28 -1.05 -7.71
C PHE A 86 11.28 -2.18 -7.84
N VAL A 87 11.27 -3.11 -6.91
CA VAL A 87 12.17 -4.27 -6.87
C VAL A 87 11.44 -5.53 -6.41
N ALA A 88 11.89 -6.69 -6.89
CA ALA A 88 11.40 -7.97 -6.38
C ALA A 88 11.69 -8.12 -4.90
N ASP A 89 10.75 -8.67 -4.14
CA ASP A 89 10.96 -8.96 -2.72
C ASP A 89 11.80 -10.23 -2.56
N GLN A 90 13.04 -10.07 -2.11
CA GLN A 90 14.01 -11.18 -1.96
C GLN A 90 13.56 -12.20 -0.92
N SER A 91 12.73 -11.81 0.06
CA SER A 91 12.22 -12.73 1.08
C SER A 91 11.33 -13.84 0.51
N LEU A 92 10.86 -13.67 -0.72
CA LEU A 92 10.07 -14.67 -1.45
C LEU A 92 10.92 -15.68 -2.26
N GLY A 93 12.25 -15.62 -2.16
CA GLY A 93 13.13 -16.60 -2.79
C GLY A 93 12.96 -16.73 -4.32
N GLY A 94 12.54 -15.64 -4.99
CA GLY A 94 12.30 -15.62 -6.43
C GLY A 94 10.90 -16.10 -6.88
N THR A 95 10.02 -16.51 -5.97
CA THR A 95 8.64 -16.93 -6.29
C THR A 95 7.68 -15.74 -6.42
N GLY A 96 8.07 -14.53 -5.96
CA GLY A 96 7.26 -13.32 -6.00
C GLY A 96 7.20 -12.68 -7.39
N ALA A 97 6.33 -11.67 -7.52
CA ALA A 97 6.26 -10.82 -8.69
C ALA A 97 7.56 -10.01 -8.88
N ARG A 98 7.84 -9.64 -10.13
CA ARG A 98 8.98 -8.81 -10.52
C ARG A 98 8.50 -7.57 -11.26
N PRO A 99 9.28 -6.47 -11.28
CA PRO A 99 8.92 -5.28 -12.05
C PRO A 99 8.65 -5.57 -13.53
N ASP A 100 9.42 -6.49 -14.12
CA ASP A 100 9.32 -6.90 -15.55
C ASP A 100 8.01 -7.62 -15.87
N ASP A 101 7.36 -8.24 -14.88
CA ASP A 101 6.05 -8.88 -15.07
C ASP A 101 4.96 -7.88 -15.49
N TYR A 102 5.18 -6.59 -15.24
CA TYR A 102 4.25 -5.51 -15.58
C TYR A 102 4.61 -4.77 -16.88
N ALA A 103 5.81 -4.98 -17.41
CA ALA A 103 6.30 -4.27 -18.59
C ALA A 103 5.41 -4.53 -19.82
N GLY A 104 4.95 -3.47 -20.49
CA GLY A 104 4.12 -3.55 -21.69
C GLY A 104 2.69 -4.08 -21.49
N THR A 105 2.26 -4.36 -20.26
CA THR A 105 0.95 -4.97 -19.97
C THR A 105 -0.21 -3.98 -19.93
N GLY A 106 0.08 -2.68 -19.79
CA GLY A 106 -0.92 -1.62 -19.59
C GLY A 106 -1.41 -1.49 -18.16
N TYR A 107 -0.88 -2.27 -17.21
CA TYR A 107 -1.19 -2.14 -15.80
C TYR A 107 -0.08 -1.40 -15.06
N ASP A 108 -0.49 -0.55 -14.13
CA ASP A 108 0.40 0.06 -13.14
C ASP A 108 0.79 -0.95 -12.06
N LYS A 109 1.97 -0.79 -11.47
CA LYS A 109 2.34 -1.40 -10.21
C LYS A 109 1.61 -0.65 -9.09
N GLY A 110 0.35 -1.04 -8.82
CA GLY A 110 -0.51 -0.37 -7.85
C GLY A 110 -0.16 -0.79 -6.44
N HIS A 111 0.11 0.19 -5.58
CA HIS A 111 0.44 -0.05 -4.18
C HIS A 111 -0.76 -0.57 -3.37
N ALA A 112 -0.55 -1.56 -2.51
CA ALA A 112 -1.48 -1.89 -1.44
C ALA A 112 -1.37 -0.85 -0.32
N VAL A 113 -0.20 -0.69 0.28
CA VAL A 113 0.13 0.42 1.17
C VAL A 113 0.81 1.50 0.36
N PRO A 114 0.22 2.68 0.21
CA PRO A 114 0.78 3.74 -0.64
C PRO A 114 2.07 4.31 -0.05
N ASP A 115 3.03 4.65 -0.91
CA ASP A 115 4.28 5.28 -0.50
C ASP A 115 4.07 6.58 0.28
N GLY A 116 3.00 7.32 -0.04
CA GLY A 116 2.65 8.54 0.69
C GLY A 116 2.30 8.32 2.17
N ASP A 117 1.87 7.12 2.58
CA ASP A 117 1.64 6.75 3.97
C ASP A 117 2.93 6.28 4.65
N LEU A 118 3.96 5.95 3.87
CA LEU A 118 5.23 5.37 4.30
C LEU A 118 6.42 6.34 4.17
N SER A 119 6.22 7.56 3.68
CA SER A 119 7.26 8.56 3.44
C SER A 119 7.82 9.25 4.70
N TRP A 120 7.60 8.66 5.89
CA TRP A 120 8.10 9.16 7.16
C TRP A 120 9.51 8.66 7.52
N SER A 121 9.96 7.61 6.86
CA SER A 121 11.31 7.04 6.98
C SER A 121 11.79 6.64 5.59
N GLN A 122 13.05 6.89 5.27
CA GLN A 122 13.63 6.56 3.97
C GLN A 122 13.58 5.04 3.70
N GLN A 123 13.90 4.23 4.69
CA GLN A 123 13.87 2.77 4.59
C GLN A 123 12.43 2.24 4.41
N VAL A 124 11.48 2.81 5.13
CA VAL A 124 10.08 2.41 5.06
C VAL A 124 9.46 2.82 3.71
N GLU A 125 9.81 4.00 3.20
CA GLU A 125 9.43 4.44 1.87
C GLU A 125 9.97 3.47 0.80
N TYR A 126 11.25 3.11 0.86
CA TYR A 126 11.84 2.12 -0.03
C TYR A 126 11.11 0.77 0.05
N GLU A 127 10.79 0.27 1.24
CA GLU A 127 10.04 -0.97 1.42
C GLU A 127 8.63 -0.91 0.81
N SER A 128 8.04 0.29 0.62
CA SER A 128 6.75 0.43 -0.06
C SER A 128 6.80 -0.03 -1.51
N PHE A 129 7.98 0.01 -2.17
CA PHE A 129 8.19 -0.38 -3.56
C PHE A 129 8.55 -1.85 -3.77
N LEU A 130 8.56 -2.67 -2.72
CA LEU A 130 8.69 -4.12 -2.85
C LEU A 130 7.49 -4.69 -3.63
N MET A 131 7.78 -5.54 -4.62
CA MET A 131 6.72 -6.13 -5.46
C MET A 131 5.73 -7.00 -4.67
N SER A 132 6.07 -7.40 -3.44
CA SER A 132 5.13 -8.03 -2.51
C SER A 132 4.04 -7.09 -1.99
N ASN A 133 4.17 -5.77 -2.19
CA ASN A 133 3.17 -4.74 -1.88
C ASN A 133 2.38 -4.27 -3.12
N MET A 134 2.47 -4.99 -4.26
CA MET A 134 1.94 -4.52 -5.53
C MET A 134 0.79 -5.37 -6.06
N TYR A 135 -0.16 -4.69 -6.71
CA TYR A 135 -1.23 -5.28 -7.51
C TYR A 135 -1.19 -4.76 -8.95
N PRO A 136 -1.55 -5.59 -9.96
CA PRO A 136 -1.81 -5.08 -11.31
C PRO A 136 -3.07 -4.22 -11.32
N GLN A 137 -2.93 -2.92 -11.34
CA GLN A 137 -4.06 -1.98 -11.39
C GLN A 137 -4.10 -1.20 -12.69
N HIS A 138 -5.27 -1.08 -13.32
CA HIS A 138 -5.43 -0.18 -14.46
C HIS A 138 -5.31 1.29 -14.01
N GLY A 139 -4.66 2.11 -14.83
CA GLY A 139 -4.35 3.50 -14.46
C GLY A 139 -5.58 4.36 -14.13
N SER A 140 -6.76 4.06 -14.72
CA SER A 140 -8.01 4.77 -14.39
C SER A 140 -8.45 4.55 -12.94
N LEU A 141 -8.19 3.37 -12.37
CA LEU A 141 -8.43 3.09 -10.96
C LEU A 141 -7.29 3.64 -10.10
N ASN A 142 -6.04 3.19 -10.37
CA ASN A 142 -4.87 3.46 -9.53
C ASN A 142 -4.60 4.95 -9.35
N ARG A 143 -4.57 5.70 -10.45
CA ARG A 143 -4.30 7.15 -10.44
C ARG A 143 -5.55 8.02 -10.23
N GLY A 144 -6.72 7.39 -10.18
CA GLY A 144 -8.03 8.02 -9.99
C GLY A 144 -8.56 7.86 -8.56
N ILE A 145 -9.70 7.18 -8.45
CA ILE A 145 -10.47 7.09 -7.19
C ILE A 145 -9.73 6.31 -6.10
N TRP A 146 -8.84 5.36 -6.45
CA TRP A 146 -8.00 4.67 -5.48
C TRP A 146 -7.06 5.64 -4.75
N LYS A 147 -6.33 6.47 -5.53
CA LYS A 147 -5.48 7.54 -4.99
C LYS A 147 -6.29 8.56 -4.16
N LEU A 148 -7.53 8.86 -4.57
CA LEU A 148 -8.41 9.73 -3.80
C LEU A 148 -8.72 9.16 -2.42
N LEU A 149 -9.05 7.85 -2.33
CA LEU A 149 -9.28 7.19 -1.04
C LEU A 149 -8.02 7.20 -0.17
N GLU A 150 -6.85 6.90 -0.73
CA GLU A 150 -5.56 6.96 -0.01
C GLU A 150 -5.30 8.35 0.57
N THR A 151 -5.50 9.39 -0.24
CA THR A 151 -5.35 10.78 0.21
C THR A 151 -6.37 11.14 1.29
N SER A 152 -7.60 10.62 1.19
CA SER A 152 -8.63 10.81 2.21
C SER A 152 -8.23 10.18 3.54
N VAL A 153 -7.71 8.94 3.52
CA VAL A 153 -7.23 8.24 4.74
C VAL A 153 -6.13 9.05 5.43
N ARG A 154 -5.15 9.58 4.67
CA ARG A 154 -4.13 10.50 5.22
C ARG A 154 -4.76 11.75 5.83
N GLY A 155 -5.72 12.34 5.13
CA GLY A 155 -6.45 13.51 5.61
C GLY A 155 -7.16 13.25 6.94
N TRP A 156 -7.81 12.11 7.08
CA TRP A 156 -8.47 11.71 8.34
C TRP A 156 -7.46 11.56 9.47
N ALA A 157 -6.34 10.86 9.24
CA ALA A 157 -5.31 10.68 10.25
C ALA A 157 -4.76 12.03 10.75
N VAL A 158 -4.44 12.95 9.84
CA VAL A 158 -3.86 14.26 10.17
C VAL A 158 -4.87 15.19 10.83
N GLN A 159 -6.05 15.38 10.20
CA GLN A 159 -6.99 16.42 10.64
C GLN A 159 -7.78 16.05 11.89
N ARG A 160 -7.96 14.77 12.13
CA ARG A 160 -8.60 14.27 13.36
C ARG A 160 -7.58 13.95 14.45
N ASN A 161 -6.29 13.92 14.11
CA ASN A 161 -5.21 13.47 14.99
C ASN A 161 -5.50 12.08 15.60
N GLN A 162 -5.90 11.14 14.73
CA GLN A 162 -6.33 9.79 15.13
C GLN A 162 -5.59 8.73 14.32
N ALA A 163 -5.34 7.59 14.95
CA ALA A 163 -4.74 6.42 14.30
C ALA A 163 -5.80 5.59 13.59
N TYR A 164 -5.43 5.06 12.43
CA TYR A 164 -6.28 4.18 11.64
C TYR A 164 -5.56 2.87 11.35
N THR A 165 -6.26 1.74 11.52
CA THR A 165 -5.83 0.47 10.93
C THR A 165 -6.51 0.30 9.59
N ILE A 166 -5.73 -0.03 8.57
CA ILE A 166 -6.20 -0.18 7.21
C ILE A 166 -5.91 -1.61 6.73
N TYR A 167 -6.93 -2.28 6.21
CA TYR A 167 -6.80 -3.54 5.50
C TYR A 167 -7.05 -3.30 4.02
N VAL A 168 -6.15 -3.79 3.18
CA VAL A 168 -6.18 -3.64 1.73
C VAL A 168 -6.12 -5.02 1.11
N GLY A 169 -6.95 -5.28 0.12
CA GLY A 169 -6.88 -6.56 -0.56
C GLY A 169 -7.54 -6.53 -1.94
N ALA A 170 -7.60 -7.70 -2.54
CA ALA A 170 -8.11 -7.88 -3.88
C ALA A 170 -9.15 -9.00 -3.95
N ILE A 171 -10.07 -8.88 -4.91
CA ILE A 171 -11.02 -9.94 -5.25
C ILE A 171 -10.51 -10.63 -6.50
N TYR A 172 -10.16 -11.90 -6.38
CA TYR A 172 -9.62 -12.70 -7.48
C TYR A 172 -9.92 -14.20 -7.30
N GLY A 173 -9.77 -14.97 -8.36
CA GLY A 173 -10.01 -16.41 -8.32
C GLY A 173 -9.70 -17.09 -9.64
N ALA A 174 -10.06 -18.36 -9.74
CA ALA A 174 -9.89 -19.12 -10.97
C ALA A 174 -10.55 -18.42 -12.16
N GLY A 175 -9.87 -18.38 -13.28
CA GLY A 175 -10.33 -17.75 -14.53
C GLY A 175 -10.01 -16.26 -14.64
N ASP A 176 -9.46 -15.60 -13.63
CA ASP A 176 -8.94 -14.25 -13.79
C ASP A 176 -7.67 -14.24 -14.65
N PRO A 177 -7.47 -13.22 -15.51
CA PRO A 177 -6.30 -13.14 -16.37
C PRO A 177 -5.01 -12.97 -15.56
N THR A 178 -3.88 -13.29 -16.18
CA THR A 178 -2.55 -13.09 -15.62
C THR A 178 -1.71 -12.21 -16.54
N ILE A 179 -0.69 -11.56 -15.94
CA ILE A 179 0.35 -10.83 -16.67
C ILE A 179 1.73 -11.41 -16.35
N GLY A 180 2.71 -11.09 -17.19
CA GLY A 180 4.09 -11.50 -17.01
C GLY A 180 4.22 -12.99 -16.71
N ASN A 181 4.97 -13.33 -15.70
CA ASN A 181 5.19 -14.70 -15.27
C ASN A 181 4.13 -15.16 -14.23
N GLY A 182 2.84 -15.03 -14.58
CA GLY A 182 1.73 -15.57 -13.80
C GLY A 182 1.23 -14.67 -12.65
N VAL A 183 1.43 -13.36 -12.71
CA VAL A 183 0.83 -12.43 -11.75
C VAL A 183 -0.65 -12.27 -12.09
N ILE A 184 -1.55 -12.67 -11.19
CA ILE A 184 -3.00 -12.59 -11.42
C ILE A 184 -3.48 -11.14 -11.44
N VAL A 185 -4.42 -10.82 -12.32
CA VAL A 185 -5.08 -9.51 -12.40
C VAL A 185 -6.43 -9.60 -11.71
N PRO A 186 -6.59 -9.05 -10.51
CA PRO A 186 -7.84 -9.07 -9.76
C PRO A 186 -8.99 -8.37 -10.50
N ARG A 187 -10.22 -8.86 -10.25
CA ARG A 187 -11.46 -8.26 -10.76
C ARG A 187 -12.01 -7.14 -9.89
N GLY A 188 -11.43 -6.93 -8.72
CA GLY A 188 -11.78 -5.86 -7.80
C GLY A 188 -10.75 -5.65 -6.71
N TYR A 189 -10.79 -4.48 -6.10
CA TYR A 189 -9.93 -4.13 -4.95
C TYR A 189 -10.76 -3.51 -3.85
N TYR A 190 -10.33 -3.72 -2.61
CA TYR A 190 -11.03 -3.17 -1.46
C TYR A 190 -10.08 -2.53 -0.46
N LYS A 191 -10.64 -1.62 0.32
CA LYS A 191 -10.01 -1.06 1.53
C LYS A 191 -11.03 -1.07 2.66
N ILE A 192 -10.61 -1.54 3.84
CA ILE A 192 -11.35 -1.42 5.09
C ILE A 192 -10.53 -0.51 5.98
N VAL A 193 -11.16 0.54 6.51
CA VAL A 193 -10.52 1.52 7.39
C VAL A 193 -11.19 1.46 8.74
N VAL A 194 -10.41 1.33 9.80
CA VAL A 194 -10.87 1.26 11.19
C VAL A 194 -10.23 2.39 11.99
N ASN A 195 -11.03 3.26 12.55
CA ASN A 195 -10.56 4.29 13.48
C ASN A 195 -10.30 3.64 14.85
N GLN A 196 -9.04 3.67 15.30
CA GLN A 196 -8.63 3.01 16.55
C GLN A 196 -9.20 3.66 17.83
N GLN A 197 -9.57 4.94 17.77
CA GLN A 197 -10.09 5.67 18.92
C GLN A 197 -11.61 5.55 19.07
N THR A 198 -12.34 5.47 17.94
CA THR A 198 -13.82 5.48 17.95
C THR A 198 -14.44 4.13 17.62
N ASN A 199 -13.64 3.14 17.18
CA ASN A 199 -14.08 1.87 16.63
C ASN A 199 -15.02 2.01 15.43
N GLU A 200 -15.08 3.21 14.81
CA GLU A 200 -15.79 3.43 13.56
C GLU A 200 -15.05 2.74 12.41
N THR A 201 -15.82 2.12 11.54
CA THR A 201 -15.29 1.36 10.40
C THR A 201 -15.96 1.79 9.10
N ALA A 202 -15.24 1.67 8.00
CA ALA A 202 -15.78 1.91 6.67
C ALA A 202 -15.08 1.01 5.64
N GLY A 203 -15.87 0.43 4.72
CA GLY A 203 -15.40 -0.43 3.65
C GLY A 203 -15.66 0.16 2.26
N TRP A 204 -14.72 -0.03 1.35
CA TRP A 204 -14.86 0.31 -0.08
C TRP A 204 -14.49 -0.88 -0.93
N LEU A 205 -15.26 -1.11 -2.00
CA LEU A 205 -15.02 -2.14 -3.00
C LEU A 205 -15.11 -1.51 -4.39
N PHE A 206 -14.02 -1.59 -5.14
CA PHE A 206 -13.91 -1.02 -6.48
C PHE A 206 -13.86 -2.13 -7.53
N PRO A 207 -14.70 -2.06 -8.58
CA PRO A 207 -14.61 -3.00 -9.69
C PRO A 207 -13.33 -2.75 -10.50
N HIS A 208 -12.75 -3.84 -11.01
CA HIS A 208 -11.58 -3.79 -11.88
C HIS A 208 -11.74 -4.79 -13.03
N THR A 209 -12.75 -4.57 -13.86
CA THR A 209 -13.10 -5.42 -15.01
C THR A 209 -13.13 -4.60 -16.30
N LYS A 210 -12.80 -5.25 -17.40
CA LYS A 210 -12.91 -4.61 -18.74
C LYS A 210 -14.38 -4.40 -19.13
N PRO A 211 -14.70 -3.33 -19.85
CA PRO A 211 -13.83 -2.22 -20.21
C PRO A 211 -13.47 -1.36 -18.98
N TYR A 212 -12.18 -1.01 -18.85
CA TYR A 212 -11.75 -0.14 -17.75
C TYR A 212 -12.24 1.28 -17.99
N VAL A 213 -13.05 1.78 -17.08
CA VAL A 213 -13.61 3.12 -17.12
C VAL A 213 -13.08 4.00 -16.01
N ASN A 214 -13.15 5.30 -16.18
CA ASN A 214 -12.92 6.22 -15.08
C ASN A 214 -14.11 6.14 -14.10
N LEU A 215 -13.82 5.77 -12.85
CA LEU A 215 -14.83 5.60 -11.81
C LEU A 215 -15.27 6.93 -11.17
N GLY A 216 -14.74 8.06 -11.63
CA GLY A 216 -15.02 9.39 -11.07
C GLY A 216 -14.31 9.64 -9.74
N ASN A 217 -14.90 10.50 -8.92
CA ASN A 217 -14.33 10.96 -7.64
C ASN A 217 -15.30 10.89 -6.45
N ASP A 218 -16.39 10.17 -6.60
CA ASP A 218 -17.40 9.98 -5.56
C ASP A 218 -17.19 8.63 -4.85
N LEU A 219 -16.48 8.66 -3.72
CA LEU A 219 -16.17 7.49 -2.90
C LEU A 219 -17.43 6.82 -2.32
N THR A 220 -18.54 7.55 -2.17
CA THR A 220 -19.76 7.01 -1.56
C THR A 220 -20.40 5.92 -2.42
N LYS A 221 -20.21 5.98 -3.74
CA LYS A 221 -20.71 4.99 -4.72
C LYS A 221 -20.04 3.62 -4.60
N PHE A 222 -18.89 3.55 -3.95
CA PHE A 222 -18.09 2.34 -3.82
C PHE A 222 -18.05 1.82 -2.38
N ARG A 223 -18.90 2.40 -1.51
CA ARG A 223 -19.08 1.86 -0.16
C ARG A 223 -19.69 0.47 -0.24
N ALA A 224 -19.12 -0.44 0.51
CA ALA A 224 -19.60 -1.82 0.63
C ALA A 224 -19.57 -2.26 2.09
N PRO A 225 -20.58 -3.02 2.53
CA PRO A 225 -20.55 -3.64 3.87
C PRO A 225 -19.29 -4.48 4.05
N ILE A 226 -18.65 -4.35 5.22
CA ILE A 226 -17.43 -5.12 5.50
C ILE A 226 -17.69 -6.63 5.41
N ALA A 227 -18.87 -7.09 5.84
CA ALA A 227 -19.27 -8.48 5.69
C ALA A 227 -19.25 -8.96 4.25
N GLN A 228 -19.75 -8.14 3.30
CA GLN A 228 -19.72 -8.44 1.87
C GLN A 228 -18.29 -8.46 1.32
N ILE A 229 -17.46 -7.51 1.73
CA ILE A 229 -16.03 -7.48 1.34
C ILE A 229 -15.35 -8.76 1.79
N GLN A 230 -15.55 -9.17 3.04
CA GLN A 230 -14.97 -10.38 3.61
C GLN A 230 -15.42 -11.66 2.87
N GLU A 231 -16.69 -11.75 2.52
CA GLU A 231 -17.25 -12.84 1.74
C GLU A 231 -16.58 -12.95 0.37
N TYR A 232 -16.51 -11.85 -0.39
CA TYR A 232 -15.93 -11.85 -1.73
C TYR A 232 -14.43 -12.08 -1.73
N ALA A 233 -13.72 -11.59 -0.71
CA ALA A 233 -12.29 -11.76 -0.57
C ALA A 233 -11.88 -13.15 -0.05
N GLY A 234 -12.79 -13.86 0.63
CA GLY A 234 -12.44 -15.07 1.39
C GLY A 234 -11.50 -14.78 2.56
N VAL A 235 -11.60 -13.58 3.14
CA VAL A 235 -10.77 -13.12 4.26
C VAL A 235 -11.66 -12.59 5.37
N ARG A 236 -11.44 -13.06 6.59
CA ARG A 236 -12.19 -12.61 7.77
C ARG A 236 -11.29 -11.81 8.68
N TYR A 237 -11.53 -10.51 8.78
CA TYR A 237 -10.77 -9.61 9.64
C TYR A 237 -11.23 -9.64 11.08
N ALA A 238 -10.29 -9.63 12.01
CA ALA A 238 -10.58 -9.32 13.39
C ALA A 238 -10.78 -7.78 13.50
N LEU A 239 -11.93 -7.36 13.99
CA LEU A 239 -12.27 -5.97 14.20
C LEU A 239 -12.41 -5.69 15.72
N PRO A 240 -12.33 -4.43 16.17
CA PRO A 240 -12.50 -4.11 17.58
C PRO A 240 -13.87 -4.54 18.10
N ALA A 241 -13.92 -4.92 19.36
CA ALA A 241 -15.21 -5.11 20.04
C ALA A 241 -16.03 -3.81 19.97
N GLY A 242 -17.29 -3.92 19.55
CA GLY A 242 -18.14 -2.75 19.34
C GLY A 242 -17.81 -1.95 18.07
N ALA A 243 -17.16 -2.57 17.08
CA ALA A 243 -16.98 -1.96 15.77
C ALA A 243 -18.31 -1.45 15.20
N ARG A 244 -18.32 -0.20 14.74
CA ARG A 244 -19.51 0.47 14.21
C ARG A 244 -19.24 0.89 12.75
N GLU A 245 -19.90 0.24 11.83
CA GLU A 245 -19.80 0.57 10.43
C GLU A 245 -20.55 1.87 10.12
N LEU A 246 -19.84 2.83 9.51
CA LEU A 246 -20.41 4.10 9.09
C LEU A 246 -21.32 3.91 7.87
N ALA A 247 -22.46 4.58 7.86
CA ALA A 247 -23.33 4.62 6.69
C ALA A 247 -22.64 5.38 5.53
N PRO A 248 -22.92 5.02 4.26
CA PRO A 248 -22.40 5.77 3.11
C PRO A 248 -22.76 7.25 3.20
N GLY A 249 -21.78 8.12 2.92
CA GLY A 249 -21.92 9.58 3.00
C GLY A 249 -21.76 10.18 4.40
N THR A 250 -21.56 9.34 5.43
CA THR A 250 -21.29 9.80 6.82
C THR A 250 -19.82 9.62 7.20
N GLU A 251 -18.96 9.28 6.24
CA GLU A 251 -17.53 9.14 6.44
C GLU A 251 -16.90 10.45 6.90
N TRP A 252 -15.75 10.31 7.51
CA TRP A 252 -14.96 11.44 7.97
C TRP A 252 -14.64 12.39 6.80
N LYS A 253 -14.93 13.68 6.99
CA LYS A 253 -14.64 14.71 5.98
C LYS A 253 -13.13 15.01 5.91
N VAL A 254 -12.67 15.43 4.74
CA VAL A 254 -11.29 15.87 4.50
C VAL A 254 -11.31 17.25 3.84
N ASP A 255 -10.53 18.16 4.38
CA ASP A 255 -10.09 19.36 3.69
C ASP A 255 -8.73 19.10 3.02
N PHE A 256 -8.76 18.85 1.72
CA PHE A 256 -7.53 18.56 0.95
C PHE A 256 -6.60 19.76 0.86
N GLY A 257 -7.11 20.99 0.92
CA GLY A 257 -6.31 22.21 0.96
C GLY A 257 -5.51 22.29 2.26
N ALA A 258 -6.19 22.09 3.39
CA ALA A 258 -5.55 22.06 4.71
C ALA A 258 -4.52 20.92 4.83
N LEU A 259 -4.80 19.73 4.27
CA LEU A 259 -3.86 18.61 4.25
C LEU A 259 -2.59 18.98 3.46
N THR A 260 -2.75 19.55 2.26
CA THR A 260 -1.64 20.01 1.43
C THR A 260 -0.81 21.07 2.14
N GLN A 261 -1.47 22.02 2.80
CA GLN A 261 -0.77 23.08 3.56
C GLN A 261 -0.01 22.49 4.77
N ALA A 262 -0.60 21.54 5.48
CA ALA A 262 0.06 20.86 6.59
C ALA A 262 1.34 20.13 6.13
N LYS A 263 1.28 19.43 4.98
CA LYS A 263 2.45 18.79 4.39
C LYS A 263 3.52 19.80 3.98
N LYS A 264 3.15 20.90 3.32
CA LYS A 264 4.09 21.99 2.96
C LYS A 264 4.76 22.61 4.17
N ASN A 265 4.00 22.84 5.24
CA ASN A 265 4.53 23.40 6.47
C ASN A 265 5.56 22.47 7.15
N LYS A 266 5.30 21.14 7.11
CA LYS A 266 6.19 20.14 7.70
C LYS A 266 7.41 19.87 6.84
N CYS A 267 7.25 19.75 5.52
CA CYS A 267 8.27 19.23 4.59
C CYS A 267 8.95 20.32 3.76
N GLY A 268 8.47 21.57 3.77
CA GLY A 268 9.00 22.63 2.94
C GLY A 268 8.92 22.29 1.44
N ARG A 269 10.06 22.45 0.74
CA ARG A 269 10.15 22.16 -0.70
C ARG A 269 10.04 20.68 -1.05
N ASN A 270 10.16 19.79 -0.08
CA ASN A 270 10.06 18.33 -0.26
C ASN A 270 8.60 17.82 -0.09
N ALA A 271 7.62 18.71 -0.24
CA ALA A 271 6.20 18.39 -0.03
C ALA A 271 5.52 17.69 -1.23
N GLU A 272 6.25 17.45 -2.33
CA GLU A 272 5.72 16.80 -3.55
C GLU A 272 5.77 15.29 -3.49
#